data_f6c9717a5c6b5d97c1c56d7bc88c7987
#
_entry.id   f6c9717a5c6b5d97c1c56d7bc88c7987
#
_cell.length_a   1.000
_cell.length_b   1.000
_cell.length_c   1.000
_cell.angle_alpha   90.00
_cell.angle_beta   90.00
_cell.angle_gamma   90.00
#
_symmetry.space_group_name_H-M   'P 1'
#
loop_
_entity.id
_entity.type
_entity.pdbx_description
1 polymer ?
#
loop_
_entity_poly.entity_id
_entity_poly.type
_entity_poly.pdbx_seq_one_letter_code
_entity_poly.pdbx_strand_id
1 'polypeptide(L)'
;MVHFSFGIYKNEEITIDGNEKAEVTFSFSSSREWEATTTSDWLSISPTSGDAGSHQITLTATSENTTGTTRTATVLLSSLSLTHEVTVKQQATDFVELEQATYQVPAAGDILNIQFSTNVEDDELAIYGSATWLTQDVRTRSTNSYIVSLRALPNTDKSSRTAYILFYKETEGTRTLLNTVTIVQEGTASGTSTDYSADKQVRILQQASLGKGLPIVIMGDGFIDTDIADGTYDTVMDKTLENLFTEEPLKSLRDYFNVYAITAVSKNNNFGSGFETAFSCELEGGNSTGISGNDEAVMEYVESIEGVDLEEALAVVILNSSAYAGTTYFGYSDGSKAVEFAIAYCPVIDNLESESFRQVLVHEAVGHGFTKLEDEYSYEENGSIPASEIKSVKELQVLGWALNVDFTTDENEVLWSDFLKDSRYTSEGIGIYEGACTYISGAYRPTYESMMNSNINGFNAPSRKAMYDMVMKRATEQEPTYEDFVTFDLPIQAQNRYTTRTASAMKKPLPRPHFVNKELGN
;
A
#
# COMPACT_ATOMS: atom_id res chain seq x y z
N MET A 1 51.53 61.32 5.99
CA MET A 1 50.45 60.92 5.07
C MET A 1 49.80 59.67 5.69
N VAL A 2 48.60 59.85 6.25
CA VAL A 2 47.88 58.72 6.84
C VAL A 2 47.26 57.93 5.68
N HIS A 3 47.73 56.71 5.52
CA HIS A 3 47.17 55.81 4.50
C HIS A 3 45.75 55.41 4.92
N PHE A 4 44.74 55.75 4.12
CA PHE A 4 43.36 55.30 4.27
C PHE A 4 43.27 53.94 3.59
N SER A 5 42.71 52.94 4.29
CA SER A 5 42.45 51.63 3.71
C SER A 5 41.11 51.05 4.25
N PHE A 6 40.30 50.46 3.37
CA PHE A 6 39.34 49.46 3.75
C PHE A 6 40.03 48.10 3.71
N GLY A 7 39.98 47.37 4.80
CA GLY A 7 40.38 45.97 4.85
C GLY A 7 39.13 45.08 4.87
N ILE A 8 38.89 44.35 3.81
CA ILE A 8 37.81 43.35 3.75
C ILE A 8 38.37 42.00 4.05
N TYR A 9 37.79 41.30 5.02
CA TYR A 9 38.28 39.99 5.47
C TYR A 9 37.77 38.82 4.66
N LYS A 10 36.70 38.96 3.82
CA LYS A 10 36.19 37.96 2.88
C LYS A 10 35.37 38.59 1.75
N ASN A 11 35.60 38.10 0.53
CA ASN A 11 34.87 38.18 -0.74
C ASN A 11 34.18 39.49 -1.10
N GLU A 12 34.46 39.99 -2.31
CA GLU A 12 33.76 41.09 -2.99
C GLU A 12 32.33 40.69 -3.43
N GLU A 13 31.95 39.44 -3.24
CA GLU A 13 30.63 38.90 -3.61
C GLU A 13 30.03 38.11 -2.42
N ILE A 14 28.79 38.42 -2.10
CA ILE A 14 28.02 37.84 -0.98
C ILE A 14 26.72 37.26 -1.53
N THR A 15 26.40 36.05 -1.16
CA THR A 15 25.12 35.42 -1.52
C THR A 15 24.18 35.38 -0.33
N ILE A 16 22.90 35.72 -0.57
CA ILE A 16 21.79 35.67 0.38
C ILE A 16 20.67 34.78 -0.20
N ASP A 17 19.95 34.09 0.66
CA ASP A 17 18.84 33.23 0.24
C ASP A 17 17.68 34.04 -0.39
N GLY A 18 16.85 33.33 -1.20
CA GLY A 18 15.76 33.94 -1.95
C GLY A 18 14.61 34.50 -1.12
N ASN A 19 14.44 34.05 0.11
CA ASN A 19 13.29 34.39 0.95
C ASN A 19 13.35 35.82 1.48
N GLU A 20 12.17 36.43 1.71
CA GLU A 20 12.05 37.64 2.50
C GLU A 20 12.65 37.44 3.90
N LYS A 21 13.32 38.46 4.42
CA LYS A 21 14.03 38.42 5.72
C LYS A 21 15.24 37.48 5.80
N ALA A 22 15.68 36.92 4.67
CA ALA A 22 16.97 36.24 4.64
C ALA A 22 18.08 37.26 4.98
N GLU A 23 19.04 36.81 5.79
CA GLU A 23 20.09 37.67 6.34
C GLU A 23 21.48 37.06 6.09
N VAL A 24 22.44 37.89 5.86
CA VAL A 24 23.86 37.58 5.82
C VAL A 24 24.65 38.69 6.46
N THR A 25 25.72 38.33 7.14
CA THR A 25 26.63 39.28 7.74
C THR A 25 27.99 39.25 7.04
N PHE A 26 28.60 40.45 6.88
CA PHE A 26 29.99 40.51 6.50
C PHE A 26 30.77 41.47 7.36
N SER A 27 32.08 41.27 7.48
CA SER A 27 32.96 42.01 8.35
C SER A 27 33.99 42.79 7.52
N PHE A 28 34.28 44.00 7.92
CA PHE A 28 35.32 44.85 7.32
C PHE A 28 35.95 45.72 8.40
N SER A 29 37.04 46.39 8.04
CA SER A 29 37.67 47.38 8.91
C SER A 29 37.78 48.70 8.17
N SER A 30 37.55 49.81 8.87
CA SER A 30 37.76 51.16 8.38
C SER A 30 38.71 51.91 9.29
N SER A 31 39.62 52.69 8.71
CA SER A 31 40.54 53.54 9.47
C SER A 31 39.91 54.87 9.90
N ARG A 32 38.66 55.16 9.52
CA ARG A 32 37.89 56.37 9.80
C ARG A 32 36.41 56.07 9.84
N GLU A 33 35.57 57.12 10.10
CA GLU A 33 34.12 57.05 9.93
C GLU A 33 33.76 56.55 8.52
N TRP A 34 32.72 55.74 8.44
CA TRP A 34 32.26 55.10 7.21
C TRP A 34 30.74 55.14 7.10
N GLU A 35 30.25 55.04 5.89
CA GLU A 35 28.84 54.85 5.54
C GLU A 35 28.67 53.69 4.56
N ALA A 36 27.55 52.98 4.65
CA ALA A 36 27.11 51.95 3.73
C ALA A 36 25.77 52.31 3.11
N THR A 37 25.68 52.27 1.79
CA THR A 37 24.46 52.58 1.05
C THR A 37 24.18 51.57 -0.02
N THR A 38 22.91 51.44 -0.40
CA THR A 38 22.48 50.67 -1.57
C THR A 38 21.34 51.42 -2.26
N THR A 39 21.23 51.24 -3.57
CA THR A 39 20.11 51.78 -4.36
C THR A 39 19.02 50.75 -4.60
N SER A 40 19.24 49.51 -4.14
CA SER A 40 18.30 48.41 -4.32
C SER A 40 17.23 48.48 -3.25
N ASP A 41 15.97 48.47 -3.66
CA ASP A 41 14.78 48.50 -2.80
C ASP A 41 14.51 47.19 -2.05
N TRP A 42 15.09 46.07 -2.54
CA TRP A 42 14.94 44.74 -1.94
C TRP A 42 16.02 44.41 -0.90
N LEU A 43 17.01 45.27 -0.66
CA LEU A 43 18.12 45.02 0.27
C LEU A 43 18.21 46.13 1.32
N SER A 44 18.21 45.79 2.59
CA SER A 44 18.46 46.69 3.70
C SER A 44 19.83 46.39 4.35
N ILE A 45 20.42 47.42 4.93
CA ILE A 45 21.75 47.38 5.55
C ILE A 45 21.64 47.86 7.00
N SER A 46 22.26 47.18 7.96
CA SER A 46 22.31 47.59 9.36
C SER A 46 23.60 47.13 10.05
N PRO A 47 24.33 48.03 10.72
CA PRO A 47 24.21 49.48 10.69
C PRO A 47 24.65 50.08 9.35
N THR A 48 24.21 51.29 9.06
CA THR A 48 24.55 52.03 7.82
C THR A 48 25.75 52.98 7.96
N SER A 49 26.29 53.14 9.18
CA SER A 49 27.48 53.98 9.43
C SER A 49 28.15 53.59 10.75
N GLY A 50 29.40 54.03 10.94
CA GLY A 50 30.15 53.83 12.17
C GLY A 50 31.48 54.56 12.18
N ASP A 51 32.17 54.52 13.33
CA ASP A 51 33.48 55.10 13.55
C ASP A 51 34.63 54.26 12.93
N ALA A 52 35.88 54.69 13.16
CA ALA A 52 37.03 53.86 12.82
C ALA A 52 37.06 52.55 13.67
N GLY A 53 37.43 51.43 13.04
CA GLY A 53 37.52 50.13 13.73
C GLY A 53 37.14 48.94 12.84
N SER A 54 37.00 47.81 13.48
CA SER A 54 36.46 46.58 12.84
C SER A 54 34.93 46.58 13.03
N HIS A 55 34.21 46.31 11.95
CA HIS A 55 32.74 46.35 11.89
C HIS A 55 32.18 45.09 11.28
N GLN A 56 30.95 44.77 11.67
CA GLN A 56 30.11 43.79 11.03
C GLN A 56 28.77 44.45 10.67
N ILE A 57 28.34 44.29 9.44
CA ILE A 57 27.02 44.71 8.99
C ILE A 57 26.17 43.52 8.60
N THR A 58 24.88 43.65 8.82
CA THR A 58 23.88 42.66 8.40
C THR A 58 23.19 43.22 7.16
N LEU A 59 23.10 42.37 6.15
CA LEU A 59 22.32 42.61 4.94
C LEU A 59 21.08 41.75 5.03
N THR A 60 19.91 42.40 4.91
CA THR A 60 18.62 41.68 5.02
C THR A 60 17.81 41.88 3.74
N ALA A 61 17.31 40.81 3.16
CA ALA A 61 16.37 40.88 2.05
C ALA A 61 15.01 41.44 2.53
N THR A 62 14.53 42.53 1.95
CA THR A 62 13.24 43.13 2.29
C THR A 62 12.07 42.59 1.49
N SER A 63 12.36 41.75 0.50
CA SER A 63 11.36 41.01 -0.29
C SER A 63 11.94 39.70 -0.80
N GLU A 64 11.07 38.75 -1.01
CA GLU A 64 11.35 37.50 -1.68
C GLU A 64 11.78 37.73 -3.14
N ASN A 65 12.70 36.90 -3.65
CA ASN A 65 13.07 36.92 -5.05
C ASN A 65 12.28 35.86 -5.84
N THR A 66 11.13 36.25 -6.35
CA THR A 66 10.25 35.39 -7.16
C THR A 66 10.53 35.51 -8.67
N THR A 67 11.66 36.07 -9.08
CA THR A 67 11.96 36.30 -10.51
C THR A 67 12.42 35.04 -11.25
N GLY A 68 12.61 33.93 -10.55
CA GLY A 68 13.11 32.67 -11.10
C GLY A 68 14.63 32.68 -11.41
N THR A 69 15.30 33.83 -11.19
CA THR A 69 16.75 34.00 -11.41
C THR A 69 17.38 34.79 -10.27
N THR A 70 18.67 34.62 -10.04
CA THR A 70 19.43 35.41 -9.08
C THR A 70 19.37 36.89 -9.45
N ARG A 71 19.00 37.75 -8.49
CA ARG A 71 19.08 39.22 -8.65
C ARG A 71 20.26 39.76 -7.88
N THR A 72 20.80 40.91 -8.32
CA THR A 72 22.00 41.51 -7.75
C THR A 72 21.74 42.90 -7.25
N ALA A 73 22.44 43.26 -6.17
CA ALA A 73 22.51 44.60 -5.62
C ALA A 73 23.97 44.96 -5.35
N THR A 74 24.27 46.25 -5.34
CA THR A 74 25.57 46.76 -4.92
C THR A 74 25.42 47.47 -3.58
N VAL A 75 26.23 47.13 -2.62
CA VAL A 75 26.45 47.89 -1.38
C VAL A 75 27.71 48.71 -1.56
N LEU A 76 27.58 50.00 -1.44
CA LEU A 76 28.70 50.93 -1.53
C LEU A 76 29.13 51.32 -0.10
N LEU A 77 30.32 50.90 0.26
CA LEU A 77 31.02 51.39 1.48
C LEU A 77 31.82 52.62 1.13
N SER A 78 31.65 53.70 1.86
CA SER A 78 32.33 54.97 1.63
C SER A 78 32.98 55.50 2.91
N SER A 79 34.15 56.11 2.76
CA SER A 79 34.85 56.85 3.83
C SER A 79 35.66 57.97 3.19
N LEU A 80 35.24 59.20 3.41
CA LEU A 80 35.74 60.39 2.71
C LEU A 80 35.66 60.24 1.16
N SER A 81 36.80 60.18 0.47
CA SER A 81 36.87 60.03 -0.98
C SER A 81 37.11 58.55 -1.43
N LEU A 82 37.22 57.64 -0.51
CA LEU A 82 37.37 56.19 -0.80
C LEU A 82 36.01 55.52 -0.85
N THR A 83 35.84 54.70 -1.85
CA THR A 83 34.66 53.85 -2.00
C THR A 83 35.07 52.39 -2.24
N HIS A 84 34.26 51.47 -1.77
CA HIS A 84 34.42 50.06 -2.05
C HIS A 84 33.03 49.47 -2.33
N GLU A 85 32.92 48.68 -3.40
CA GLU A 85 31.69 48.03 -3.82
C GLU A 85 31.68 46.58 -3.41
N VAL A 86 30.58 46.15 -2.81
CA VAL A 86 30.30 44.74 -2.49
C VAL A 86 29.08 44.32 -3.29
N THR A 87 29.25 43.28 -4.10
CA THR A 87 28.13 42.71 -4.86
C THR A 87 27.36 41.73 -3.97
N VAL A 88 26.05 41.95 -3.85
CA VAL A 88 25.14 41.08 -3.12
C VAL A 88 24.23 40.40 -4.12
N LYS A 89 24.22 39.07 -4.07
CA LYS A 89 23.37 38.21 -4.92
C LYS A 89 22.28 37.57 -4.08
N GLN A 90 21.01 37.86 -4.38
CA GLN A 90 19.90 37.11 -3.80
C GLN A 90 19.49 36.01 -4.76
N GLN A 91 19.54 34.76 -4.29
CA GLN A 91 19.06 33.60 -5.04
C GLN A 91 17.57 33.74 -5.34
N ALA A 92 17.07 33.09 -6.39
CA ALA A 92 15.63 32.96 -6.56
C ALA A 92 15.10 31.95 -5.56
N THR A 93 13.86 32.13 -5.11
CA THR A 93 13.14 31.09 -4.39
C THR A 93 12.84 29.92 -5.32
N ASP A 94 12.86 28.72 -4.77
CA ASP A 94 12.48 27.54 -5.51
C ASP A 94 10.99 27.56 -5.81
N PHE A 95 10.62 27.22 -7.04
CA PHE A 95 9.22 27.19 -7.44
C PHE A 95 8.93 26.02 -8.38
N VAL A 96 7.67 25.62 -8.40
CA VAL A 96 7.03 24.85 -9.46
C VAL A 96 5.78 25.62 -9.87
N GLU A 97 5.73 26.08 -11.11
CA GLU A 97 4.57 26.76 -11.70
C GLU A 97 3.83 25.77 -12.61
N LEU A 98 2.56 25.51 -12.31
CA LEU A 98 1.71 24.57 -13.00
C LEU A 98 0.88 25.26 -14.07
N GLU A 99 0.79 24.68 -15.26
CA GLU A 99 -0.15 25.14 -16.28
C GLU A 99 -1.61 24.92 -15.85
N GLN A 100 -1.85 23.77 -15.17
CA GLN A 100 -3.17 23.43 -14.63
C GLN A 100 -3.01 22.74 -13.27
N ALA A 101 -3.78 23.19 -12.27
CA ALA A 101 -3.72 22.67 -10.92
C ALA A 101 -4.67 21.48 -10.65
N THR A 102 -5.68 21.28 -11.51
CA THR A 102 -6.68 20.21 -11.33
C THR A 102 -7.00 19.57 -12.68
N TYR A 103 -6.95 18.24 -12.72
CA TYR A 103 -7.30 17.44 -13.90
C TYR A 103 -8.52 16.59 -13.59
N GLN A 104 -9.44 16.51 -14.57
CA GLN A 104 -10.57 15.57 -14.53
C GLN A 104 -10.25 14.40 -15.44
N VAL A 105 -10.54 13.19 -14.95
CA VAL A 105 -10.26 11.92 -15.64
C VAL A 105 -11.55 11.11 -15.71
N PRO A 106 -11.90 10.53 -16.87
CA PRO A 106 -13.06 9.64 -16.96
C PRO A 106 -12.83 8.35 -16.15
N ALA A 107 -13.91 7.67 -15.79
CA ALA A 107 -13.86 6.41 -15.07
C ALA A 107 -13.00 5.34 -15.77
N ALA A 108 -13.02 5.29 -17.11
CA ALA A 108 -12.22 4.34 -17.90
C ALA A 108 -10.70 4.54 -17.78
N GLY A 109 -10.27 5.61 -17.11
CA GLY A 109 -8.87 6.01 -17.06
C GLY A 109 -8.45 6.81 -18.30
N ASP A 110 -7.27 7.40 -18.24
CA ASP A 110 -6.67 8.16 -19.35
C ASP A 110 -5.18 8.38 -19.11
N ILE A 111 -4.49 8.91 -20.12
CA ILE A 111 -3.13 9.41 -19.99
C ILE A 111 -3.19 10.93 -19.75
N LEU A 112 -2.62 11.35 -18.64
CA LEU A 112 -2.52 12.74 -18.24
C LEU A 112 -1.12 13.26 -18.54
N ASN A 113 -1.04 14.46 -19.11
CA ASN A 113 0.22 15.18 -19.29
C ASN A 113 0.21 16.44 -18.43
N ILE A 114 0.93 16.42 -17.32
CA ILE A 114 1.07 17.55 -16.41
C ILE A 114 2.26 18.38 -16.90
N GLN A 115 1.96 19.61 -17.33
CA GLN A 115 2.95 20.56 -17.79
C GLN A 115 3.26 21.57 -16.70
N PHE A 116 4.55 21.83 -16.47
CA PHE A 116 5.01 22.76 -15.44
C PHE A 116 6.37 23.36 -15.78
N SER A 117 6.71 24.49 -15.14
CA SER A 117 8.04 25.07 -15.13
C SER A 117 8.62 25.12 -13.72
N THR A 118 9.96 25.09 -13.61
CA THR A 118 10.66 25.14 -12.32
C THR A 118 12.10 25.63 -12.50
N ASN A 119 12.65 26.24 -11.46
CA ASN A 119 14.09 26.56 -11.35
C ASN A 119 14.85 25.52 -10.49
N VAL A 120 14.18 24.50 -9.98
CA VAL A 120 14.82 23.41 -9.23
C VAL A 120 15.56 22.50 -10.17
N GLU A 121 16.80 22.12 -9.82
CA GLU A 121 17.61 21.21 -10.62
C GLU A 121 17.01 19.81 -10.69
N ASP A 122 17.29 19.08 -11.77
CA ASP A 122 16.66 17.78 -12.05
C ASP A 122 16.94 16.71 -10.98
N ASP A 123 18.10 16.78 -10.34
CA ASP A 123 18.52 15.85 -9.28
C ASP A 123 17.97 16.20 -7.89
N GLU A 124 17.45 17.40 -7.74
CA GLU A 124 16.76 17.85 -6.52
C GLU A 124 15.23 17.82 -6.65
N LEU A 125 14.69 17.73 -7.88
CA LEU A 125 13.24 17.73 -8.11
C LEU A 125 12.64 16.32 -8.01
N ALA A 126 11.83 16.10 -6.98
CA ALA A 126 11.11 14.85 -6.74
C ALA A 126 9.61 15.02 -6.95
N ILE A 127 8.98 14.06 -7.62
CA ILE A 127 7.54 14.06 -7.95
C ILE A 127 6.92 12.75 -7.45
N TYR A 128 5.90 12.86 -6.62
CA TYR A 128 5.24 11.71 -6.00
C TYR A 128 3.73 11.72 -6.27
N GLY A 129 3.20 10.55 -6.60
CA GLY A 129 1.76 10.31 -6.63
C GLY A 129 1.25 9.82 -5.27
N SER A 130 0.12 10.34 -4.82
CA SER A 130 -0.50 9.93 -3.54
C SER A 130 -1.34 8.65 -3.65
N ALA A 131 -1.52 8.08 -4.85
CA ALA A 131 -2.39 6.93 -5.08
C ALA A 131 -1.77 5.95 -6.08
N THR A 132 -2.00 4.68 -5.85
CA THR A 132 -1.46 3.57 -6.66
C THR A 132 -2.12 3.41 -8.02
N TRP A 133 -3.33 3.97 -8.20
CA TRP A 133 -4.01 3.99 -9.49
C TRP A 133 -3.46 5.04 -10.48
N LEU A 134 -2.47 5.84 -10.05
CA LEU A 134 -1.68 6.72 -10.90
C LEU A 134 -0.27 6.15 -11.06
N THR A 135 0.08 5.77 -12.28
CA THR A 135 1.42 5.29 -12.61
C THR A 135 2.15 6.31 -13.47
N GLN A 136 3.39 6.61 -13.14
CA GLN A 136 4.21 7.52 -13.93
C GLN A 136 4.83 6.76 -15.12
N ASP A 137 4.53 7.23 -16.35
CA ASP A 137 5.07 6.62 -17.57
C ASP A 137 6.41 7.27 -17.99
N VAL A 138 6.43 8.58 -18.17
CA VAL A 138 7.61 9.30 -18.68
C VAL A 138 7.69 10.72 -18.12
N ARG A 139 8.91 11.22 -17.89
CA ARG A 139 9.22 12.62 -17.67
C ARG A 139 10.05 13.14 -18.83
N THR A 140 9.58 14.18 -19.51
CA THR A 140 10.31 14.83 -20.62
C THR A 140 10.62 16.28 -20.27
N ARG A 141 11.77 16.78 -20.71
CA ARG A 141 12.21 18.16 -20.53
C ARG A 141 12.36 18.87 -21.87
N SER A 142 11.83 20.08 -21.95
CA SER A 142 12.13 21.07 -22.97
C SER A 142 12.72 22.31 -22.28
N THR A 143 13.32 23.26 -23.00
CA THR A 143 14.13 24.38 -22.51
C THR A 143 13.51 25.23 -21.39
N ASN A 144 12.84 24.97 -20.46
CA ASN A 144 12.21 25.59 -19.27
C ASN A 144 10.79 25.05 -18.98
N SER A 145 10.40 23.98 -19.64
CA SER A 145 9.11 23.32 -19.41
C SER A 145 9.31 21.83 -19.29
N TYR A 146 8.58 21.25 -18.38
CA TYR A 146 8.57 19.81 -18.11
C TYR A 146 7.19 19.25 -18.40
N ILE A 147 7.15 18.01 -18.85
CA ILE A 147 5.92 17.23 -18.95
C ILE A 147 6.13 15.93 -18.18
N VAL A 148 5.25 15.68 -17.22
CA VAL A 148 5.11 14.38 -16.56
C VAL A 148 3.87 13.71 -17.12
N SER A 149 4.07 12.58 -17.79
CA SER A 149 2.99 11.72 -18.27
C SER A 149 2.64 10.69 -17.22
N LEU A 150 1.38 10.64 -16.85
CA LEU A 150 0.80 9.71 -15.89
C LEU A 150 -0.30 8.93 -16.56
N ARG A 151 -0.39 7.64 -16.23
CA ARG A 151 -1.53 6.80 -16.59
C ARG A 151 -2.43 6.66 -15.40
N ALA A 152 -3.68 7.11 -15.52
CA ALA A 152 -4.74 6.80 -14.58
C ALA A 152 -5.39 5.47 -14.95
N LEU A 153 -5.35 4.50 -14.04
CA LEU A 153 -6.03 3.22 -14.20
C LEU A 153 -7.54 3.38 -14.10
N PRO A 154 -8.37 2.48 -14.67
CA PRO A 154 -9.81 2.54 -14.57
C PRO A 154 -10.29 2.65 -13.13
N ASN A 155 -11.29 3.50 -12.88
CA ASN A 155 -12.03 3.54 -11.64
C ASN A 155 -13.28 2.67 -11.81
N THR A 156 -13.31 1.52 -11.18
CA THR A 156 -14.45 0.61 -11.21
C THR A 156 -15.52 0.97 -10.19
N ASP A 157 -15.20 1.85 -9.22
CA ASP A 157 -16.16 2.33 -8.24
C ASP A 157 -17.16 3.32 -8.84
N LYS A 158 -18.32 3.40 -8.24
CA LYS A 158 -19.38 4.35 -8.64
C LYS A 158 -19.10 5.78 -8.14
N SER A 159 -18.32 5.92 -7.10
CA SER A 159 -17.88 7.22 -6.59
C SER A 159 -16.63 7.71 -7.30
N SER A 160 -16.55 9.02 -7.47
CA SER A 160 -15.31 9.67 -7.90
C SER A 160 -14.21 9.48 -6.86
N ARG A 161 -12.98 9.37 -7.31
CA ARG A 161 -11.78 9.30 -6.44
C ARG A 161 -10.81 10.44 -6.72
N THR A 162 -10.07 10.84 -5.72
CA THR A 162 -9.13 11.97 -5.81
C THR A 162 -7.73 11.51 -5.43
N ALA A 163 -6.75 11.98 -6.19
CA ALA A 163 -5.34 11.81 -5.86
C ALA A 163 -4.57 13.11 -6.07
N TYR A 164 -3.35 13.17 -5.54
CA TYR A 164 -2.48 14.32 -5.61
C TYR A 164 -1.15 13.94 -6.23
N ILE A 165 -0.62 14.82 -7.07
CA ILE A 165 0.77 14.78 -7.50
C ILE A 165 1.49 15.90 -6.77
N LEU A 166 2.50 15.52 -6.00
CA LEU A 166 3.23 16.38 -5.08
C LEU A 166 4.62 16.65 -5.64
N PHE A 167 4.96 17.92 -5.79
CA PHE A 167 6.24 18.39 -6.30
C PHE A 167 7.10 18.87 -5.13
N TYR A 168 8.24 18.21 -4.91
CA TYR A 168 9.16 18.54 -3.83
C TYR A 168 10.52 18.95 -4.37
N LYS A 169 11.18 19.86 -3.65
CA LYS A 169 12.64 19.94 -3.66
C LYS A 169 13.18 19.00 -2.57
N GLU A 170 14.09 18.10 -2.96
CA GLU A 170 14.79 17.20 -2.05
C GLU A 170 16.29 17.50 -2.09
N THR A 171 16.84 17.87 -0.95
CA THR A 171 18.28 18.01 -0.70
C THR A 171 18.66 17.14 0.48
N GLU A 172 19.96 16.89 0.72
CA GLU A 172 20.42 16.03 1.81
C GLU A 172 19.69 16.29 3.13
N GLY A 173 18.76 15.34 3.49
CA GLY A 173 17.99 15.34 4.74
C GLY A 173 16.82 16.32 4.82
N THR A 174 16.46 17.03 3.75
CA THR A 174 15.35 18.00 3.76
C THR A 174 14.45 17.81 2.54
N ARG A 175 13.12 17.85 2.79
CA ARG A 175 12.10 17.78 1.74
C ARG A 175 11.16 18.97 1.87
N THR A 176 11.07 19.81 0.84
CA THR A 176 10.19 21.01 0.81
C THR A 176 9.14 20.85 -0.27
N LEU A 177 7.85 20.90 0.09
CA LEU A 177 6.75 20.88 -0.88
C LEU A 177 6.68 22.22 -1.61
N LEU A 178 6.73 22.19 -2.93
CA LEU A 178 6.67 23.38 -3.79
C LEU A 178 5.30 23.58 -4.41
N ASN A 179 4.66 22.50 -4.88
CA ASN A 179 3.31 22.58 -5.46
C ASN A 179 2.59 21.24 -5.43
N THR A 180 1.27 21.27 -5.70
CA THR A 180 0.40 20.10 -5.72
C THR A 180 -0.58 20.19 -6.88
N VAL A 181 -0.69 19.11 -7.66
CA VAL A 181 -1.75 18.91 -8.66
C VAL A 181 -2.81 17.99 -8.08
N THR A 182 -4.08 18.34 -8.24
CA THR A 182 -5.22 17.50 -7.87
C THR A 182 -5.73 16.76 -9.10
N ILE A 183 -5.92 15.47 -8.98
CA ILE A 183 -6.51 14.62 -10.02
C ILE A 183 -7.81 14.05 -9.47
N VAL A 184 -8.92 14.35 -10.15
CA VAL A 184 -10.25 13.84 -9.81
C VAL A 184 -10.67 12.90 -10.92
N GLN A 185 -10.84 11.62 -10.60
CA GLN A 185 -11.33 10.63 -11.54
C GLN A 185 -12.80 10.34 -11.26
N GLU A 186 -13.61 10.39 -12.31
CA GLU A 186 -15.03 10.05 -12.23
C GLU A 186 -15.23 8.59 -11.83
N GLY A 187 -16.34 8.31 -11.17
CA GLY A 187 -16.81 6.95 -10.94
C GLY A 187 -17.60 6.43 -12.15
N THR A 188 -17.74 5.11 -12.25
CA THR A 188 -18.60 4.47 -13.25
C THR A 188 -20.07 4.83 -12.99
N ALA A 189 -20.93 4.78 -14.01
CA ALA A 189 -22.35 5.05 -13.84
C ALA A 189 -22.99 4.04 -12.87
N SER A 190 -23.78 4.53 -11.91
CA SER A 190 -24.61 3.67 -11.06
C SER A 190 -25.67 2.97 -11.89
N GLY A 191 -25.79 1.66 -11.70
CA GLY A 191 -26.78 0.83 -12.38
C GLY A 191 -27.75 0.18 -11.39
N THR A 192 -28.87 -0.28 -11.92
CA THR A 192 -29.87 -1.07 -11.18
C THR A 192 -30.31 -2.22 -12.06
N SER A 193 -30.23 -3.45 -11.55
CA SER A 193 -30.69 -4.64 -12.26
C SER A 193 -32.20 -4.63 -12.51
N THR A 194 -32.56 -5.10 -13.68
CA THR A 194 -33.94 -5.34 -14.11
C THR A 194 -34.20 -6.81 -14.47
N ASP A 195 -33.13 -7.57 -14.72
CA ASP A 195 -33.18 -9.00 -15.05
C ASP A 195 -32.37 -9.82 -14.04
N TYR A 196 -33.04 -10.73 -13.36
CA TYR A 196 -32.45 -11.66 -12.39
C TYR A 196 -32.42 -13.10 -12.89
N SER A 197 -32.66 -13.35 -14.17
CA SER A 197 -32.75 -14.70 -14.74
C SER A 197 -31.44 -15.50 -14.67
N ALA A 198 -30.30 -14.82 -14.54
CA ALA A 198 -28.98 -15.43 -14.38
C ALA A 198 -28.61 -15.72 -12.91
N ASP A 199 -29.43 -15.25 -11.94
CA ASP A 199 -29.13 -15.43 -10.53
C ASP A 199 -29.09 -16.91 -10.15
N LYS A 200 -28.10 -17.27 -9.27
CA LYS A 200 -27.80 -18.65 -8.87
C LYS A 200 -27.43 -19.63 -10.01
N GLN A 201 -27.10 -19.13 -11.21
CA GLN A 201 -26.50 -19.97 -12.24
C GLN A 201 -25.09 -20.40 -11.83
N VAL A 202 -24.80 -21.71 -11.97
CA VAL A 202 -23.51 -22.31 -11.57
C VAL A 202 -22.67 -22.61 -12.80
N ARG A 203 -21.40 -22.19 -12.75
CA ARG A 203 -20.37 -22.54 -13.74
C ARG A 203 -19.24 -23.29 -13.03
N ILE A 204 -18.93 -24.49 -13.49
CA ILE A 204 -17.77 -25.25 -12.98
C ILE A 204 -16.52 -24.68 -13.63
N LEU A 205 -15.66 -24.04 -12.81
CA LEU A 205 -14.40 -23.47 -13.26
C LEU A 205 -13.27 -24.50 -13.30
N GLN A 206 -13.31 -25.46 -12.34
CA GLN A 206 -12.32 -26.51 -12.22
C GLN A 206 -12.92 -27.73 -11.54
N GLN A 207 -12.53 -28.92 -12.01
CA GLN A 207 -12.81 -30.20 -11.34
C GLN A 207 -11.52 -30.80 -10.82
N ALA A 208 -11.54 -31.32 -9.61
CA ALA A 208 -10.45 -32.04 -9.02
C ALA A 208 -10.15 -33.31 -9.83
N SER A 209 -8.87 -33.58 -10.05
CA SER A 209 -8.40 -34.83 -10.63
C SER A 209 -7.78 -35.75 -9.58
N LEU A 210 -7.60 -35.25 -8.36
CA LEU A 210 -7.03 -35.96 -7.21
C LEU A 210 -7.93 -35.82 -5.97
N GLY A 211 -7.99 -36.89 -5.14
CA GLY A 211 -8.76 -36.88 -3.90
C GLY A 211 -10.27 -36.73 -4.12
N LYS A 212 -11.00 -36.34 -3.05
CA LYS A 212 -12.46 -36.16 -3.09
C LYS A 212 -12.89 -34.81 -3.71
N GLY A 213 -11.96 -33.90 -3.95
CA GLY A 213 -12.24 -32.55 -4.44
C GLY A 213 -12.72 -31.60 -3.34
N LEU A 214 -11.85 -30.69 -2.90
CA LEU A 214 -12.18 -29.70 -1.88
C LEU A 214 -12.92 -28.51 -2.52
N PRO A 215 -14.12 -28.12 -2.03
CA PRO A 215 -14.94 -27.14 -2.68
C PRO A 215 -14.48 -25.70 -2.39
N ILE A 216 -14.28 -24.92 -3.45
CA ILE A 216 -14.17 -23.45 -3.42
C ILE A 216 -15.32 -22.89 -4.25
N VAL A 217 -16.09 -21.97 -3.68
CA VAL A 217 -17.21 -21.31 -4.35
C VAL A 217 -16.91 -19.81 -4.47
N ILE A 218 -16.76 -19.34 -5.70
CA ILE A 218 -16.50 -17.94 -6.00
C ILE A 218 -17.81 -17.28 -6.41
N MET A 219 -18.10 -16.12 -5.84
CA MET A 219 -19.29 -15.32 -6.16
C MET A 219 -18.95 -13.83 -6.09
N GLY A 220 -19.79 -12.99 -6.70
CA GLY A 220 -19.54 -11.55 -6.76
C GLY A 220 -20.61 -10.74 -6.05
N ASP A 221 -20.24 -9.64 -5.39
CA ASP A 221 -21.17 -8.67 -4.85
C ASP A 221 -21.03 -7.30 -5.54
N GLY A 222 -22.13 -6.60 -5.76
CA GLY A 222 -22.13 -5.33 -6.47
C GLY A 222 -22.02 -5.46 -8.00
N PHE A 223 -22.38 -6.61 -8.58
CA PHE A 223 -22.51 -6.83 -10.02
C PHE A 223 -23.98 -6.87 -10.41
N ILE A 224 -24.37 -6.10 -11.42
CA ILE A 224 -25.73 -6.02 -11.93
C ILE A 224 -25.91 -6.87 -13.19
N ASP A 225 -27.15 -7.01 -13.63
CA ASP A 225 -27.54 -7.80 -14.82
C ASP A 225 -26.73 -7.45 -16.08
N THR A 226 -26.37 -6.19 -16.28
CA THR A 226 -25.54 -5.75 -17.42
C THR A 226 -24.09 -6.21 -17.29
N ASP A 227 -23.52 -6.23 -16.10
CA ASP A 227 -22.16 -6.72 -15.84
C ASP A 227 -22.06 -8.24 -16.09
N ILE A 228 -23.18 -8.95 -15.91
CA ILE A 228 -23.30 -10.38 -16.18
C ILE A 228 -23.46 -10.62 -17.67
N ALA A 229 -24.37 -9.86 -18.32
CA ALA A 229 -24.67 -10.03 -19.73
C ALA A 229 -23.50 -9.67 -20.65
N ASP A 230 -22.63 -8.73 -20.28
CA ASP A 230 -21.47 -8.35 -21.07
C ASP A 230 -20.21 -9.19 -20.79
N GLY A 231 -20.26 -10.13 -19.83
CA GLY A 231 -19.18 -11.04 -19.45
C GLY A 231 -18.16 -10.48 -18.46
N THR A 232 -18.38 -9.28 -17.92
CA THR A 232 -17.52 -8.68 -16.90
C THR A 232 -17.47 -9.58 -15.66
N TYR A 233 -18.63 -10.06 -15.19
CA TYR A 233 -18.72 -10.98 -14.06
C TYR A 233 -17.85 -12.23 -14.26
N ASP A 234 -18.02 -12.90 -15.38
CA ASP A 234 -17.27 -14.13 -15.71
C ASP A 234 -15.77 -13.88 -15.76
N THR A 235 -15.35 -12.75 -16.33
CA THR A 235 -13.94 -12.36 -16.39
C THR A 235 -13.34 -12.17 -14.99
N VAL A 236 -14.10 -11.59 -14.06
CA VAL A 236 -13.67 -11.42 -12.65
C VAL A 236 -13.55 -12.78 -11.95
N MET A 237 -14.54 -13.68 -12.14
CA MET A 237 -14.51 -15.02 -11.53
C MET A 237 -13.33 -15.87 -12.06
N ASP A 238 -13.06 -15.81 -13.36
CA ASP A 238 -11.93 -16.52 -13.98
C ASP A 238 -10.59 -15.99 -13.47
N LYS A 239 -10.44 -14.68 -13.34
CA LYS A 239 -9.23 -14.08 -12.78
C LYS A 239 -9.05 -14.43 -11.29
N THR A 240 -10.13 -14.50 -10.55
CA THR A 240 -10.12 -14.93 -9.13
C THR A 240 -9.61 -16.36 -9.02
N LEU A 241 -10.11 -17.28 -9.85
CA LEU A 241 -9.60 -18.66 -9.92
C LEU A 241 -8.09 -18.68 -10.14
N GLU A 242 -7.58 -17.94 -11.13
CA GLU A 242 -6.15 -17.94 -11.42
C GLU A 242 -5.33 -17.37 -10.27
N ASN A 243 -5.80 -16.30 -9.62
CA ASN A 243 -5.10 -15.68 -8.49
C ASN A 243 -5.02 -16.60 -7.26
N LEU A 244 -6.05 -17.40 -6.97
CA LEU A 244 -6.07 -18.33 -5.83
C LEU A 244 -4.93 -19.35 -5.86
N PHE A 245 -4.49 -19.76 -7.07
CA PHE A 245 -3.46 -20.78 -7.25
C PHE A 245 -2.11 -20.21 -7.73
N THR A 246 -1.79 -19.00 -7.32
CA THR A 246 -0.50 -18.36 -7.68
C THR A 246 0.64 -18.68 -6.72
N GLU A 247 0.32 -19.01 -5.46
CA GLU A 247 1.32 -19.27 -4.42
C GLU A 247 1.39 -20.76 -4.03
N GLU A 248 2.59 -21.19 -3.70
CA GLU A 248 2.79 -22.54 -3.16
C GLU A 248 2.33 -22.62 -1.69
N PRO A 249 1.80 -23.75 -1.26
CA PRO A 249 1.72 -25.03 -1.94
C PRO A 249 0.43 -25.23 -2.77
N LEU A 250 -0.57 -24.31 -2.68
CA LEU A 250 -1.84 -24.50 -3.39
C LEU A 250 -1.68 -24.56 -4.91
N LYS A 251 -0.71 -23.84 -5.45
CA LYS A 251 -0.37 -23.92 -6.88
C LYS A 251 -0.07 -25.36 -7.32
N SER A 252 0.79 -26.08 -6.58
CA SER A 252 1.12 -27.49 -6.86
C SER A 252 0.06 -28.48 -6.41
N LEU A 253 -0.84 -28.08 -5.51
CA LEU A 253 -1.94 -28.89 -5.00
C LEU A 253 -3.27 -28.58 -5.69
N ARG A 254 -3.27 -27.77 -6.75
CA ARG A 254 -4.47 -27.28 -7.46
C ARG A 254 -5.41 -28.42 -7.84
N ASP A 255 -4.87 -29.57 -8.23
CA ASP A 255 -5.65 -30.75 -8.67
C ASP A 255 -6.53 -31.39 -7.60
N TYR A 256 -6.42 -30.99 -6.35
CA TYR A 256 -7.28 -31.44 -5.25
C TYR A 256 -8.55 -30.60 -5.05
N PHE A 257 -8.77 -29.56 -5.86
CA PHE A 257 -9.87 -28.61 -5.66
C PHE A 257 -10.93 -28.67 -6.75
N ASN A 258 -12.20 -28.69 -6.34
CA ASN A 258 -13.35 -28.34 -7.17
C ASN A 258 -13.63 -26.85 -7.00
N VAL A 259 -13.67 -26.09 -8.09
CA VAL A 259 -13.94 -24.65 -8.03
C VAL A 259 -15.16 -24.32 -8.87
N TYR A 260 -16.10 -23.65 -8.25
CA TYR A 260 -17.37 -23.23 -8.83
C TYR A 260 -17.45 -21.71 -8.84
N ALA A 261 -18.02 -21.15 -9.89
CA ALA A 261 -18.54 -19.79 -9.86
C ALA A 261 -20.06 -19.87 -9.82
N ILE A 262 -20.69 -19.12 -8.91
CA ILE A 262 -22.13 -18.98 -8.85
C ILE A 262 -22.51 -17.52 -9.06
N THR A 263 -23.38 -17.25 -10.04
CA THR A 263 -23.81 -15.90 -10.35
C THR A 263 -24.67 -15.33 -9.24
N ALA A 264 -24.29 -14.14 -8.75
CA ALA A 264 -25.10 -13.38 -7.81
C ALA A 264 -25.43 -12.01 -8.44
N VAL A 265 -26.72 -11.82 -8.74
CA VAL A 265 -27.21 -10.59 -9.38
C VAL A 265 -27.56 -9.57 -8.30
N SER A 266 -26.71 -8.58 -8.10
CA SER A 266 -26.99 -7.48 -7.19
C SER A 266 -28.04 -6.53 -7.78
N LYS A 267 -28.92 -5.97 -6.94
CA LYS A 267 -29.85 -4.93 -7.38
C LYS A 267 -29.13 -3.67 -7.84
N ASN A 268 -28.09 -3.28 -7.10
CA ASN A 268 -27.27 -2.14 -7.41
C ASN A 268 -25.79 -2.53 -7.49
N ASN A 269 -25.03 -1.77 -8.27
CA ASN A 269 -23.58 -1.92 -8.37
C ASN A 269 -22.79 -0.86 -7.57
N ASN A 270 -23.39 -0.38 -6.49
CA ASN A 270 -22.79 0.50 -5.48
C ASN A 270 -22.93 -0.15 -4.10
N PHE A 271 -22.02 0.25 -3.20
CA PHE A 271 -22.02 -0.15 -1.80
C PHE A 271 -22.40 1.03 -0.90
N GLY A 272 -22.90 0.73 0.31
CA GLY A 272 -23.28 1.72 1.32
C GLY A 272 -24.77 2.06 1.36
N SER A 273 -25.11 3.07 2.16
CA SER A 273 -26.51 3.40 2.48
C SER A 273 -27.33 3.74 1.23
N GLY A 274 -28.48 3.07 1.11
CA GLY A 274 -29.43 3.27 0.01
C GLY A 274 -29.20 2.39 -1.22
N PHE A 275 -28.19 1.53 -1.20
CA PHE A 275 -27.94 0.51 -2.21
C PHE A 275 -28.19 -0.89 -1.66
N GLU A 276 -28.61 -1.79 -2.54
CA GLU A 276 -28.90 -3.19 -2.21
C GLU A 276 -28.03 -4.08 -3.12
N THR A 277 -27.08 -4.81 -2.54
CA THR A 277 -26.26 -5.79 -3.23
C THR A 277 -26.64 -7.21 -2.82
N ALA A 278 -26.17 -8.24 -3.54
CA ALA A 278 -26.57 -9.63 -3.32
C ALA A 278 -26.26 -10.11 -1.88
N PHE A 279 -25.13 -9.70 -1.34
CA PHE A 279 -24.66 -10.09 -0.01
C PHE A 279 -24.60 -8.91 0.96
N SER A 280 -25.15 -7.76 0.62
CA SER A 280 -25.18 -6.56 1.46
C SER A 280 -23.81 -6.21 2.04
N CYS A 281 -22.75 -6.37 1.23
CA CYS A 281 -21.41 -6.07 1.69
C CYS A 281 -21.25 -4.58 2.00
N GLU A 282 -20.58 -4.29 3.11
CA GLU A 282 -20.22 -2.94 3.53
C GLU A 282 -18.69 -2.84 3.73
N LEU A 283 -18.10 -1.82 3.12
CA LEU A 283 -16.71 -1.43 3.35
C LEU A 283 -16.70 -0.45 4.53
N GLU A 284 -16.00 -0.77 5.61
CA GLU A 284 -15.93 0.10 6.79
C GLU A 284 -15.34 1.48 6.48
N GLY A 285 -14.42 1.54 5.53
CA GLY A 285 -13.83 2.79 5.04
C GLY A 285 -12.98 3.54 6.07
N GLY A 286 -12.65 4.79 5.75
CA GLY A 286 -11.83 5.63 6.61
C GLY A 286 -10.45 5.03 6.87
N ASN A 287 -10.14 4.71 8.14
CA ASN A 287 -8.89 4.07 8.54
C ASN A 287 -8.98 2.54 8.60
N SER A 288 -10.13 1.95 8.43
CA SER A 288 -10.32 0.51 8.39
C SER A 288 -10.21 -0.04 6.97
N THR A 289 -9.80 -1.30 6.87
CA THR A 289 -9.83 -2.11 5.65
C THR A 289 -10.82 -3.27 5.80
N GLY A 290 -11.67 -3.21 6.83
CA GLY A 290 -12.67 -4.23 7.14
C GLY A 290 -13.83 -4.24 6.15
N ILE A 291 -14.37 -5.44 5.94
CA ILE A 291 -15.56 -5.70 5.13
C ILE A 291 -16.50 -6.57 5.96
N SER A 292 -17.76 -6.22 5.99
CA SER A 292 -18.83 -7.08 6.51
C SER A 292 -19.80 -7.44 5.39
N GLY A 293 -20.54 -8.51 5.55
CA GLY A 293 -21.55 -8.97 4.59
C GLY A 293 -22.64 -9.81 5.27
N ASN A 294 -23.60 -10.25 4.49
CA ASN A 294 -24.65 -11.16 4.94
C ASN A 294 -24.20 -12.61 4.75
N ASP A 295 -23.59 -13.20 5.78
CA ASP A 295 -23.08 -14.56 5.77
C ASP A 295 -24.15 -15.61 5.44
N GLU A 296 -25.38 -15.41 5.92
CA GLU A 296 -26.51 -16.33 5.67
C GLU A 296 -26.85 -16.39 4.18
N ALA A 297 -26.87 -15.21 3.51
CA ALA A 297 -27.09 -15.16 2.07
C ALA A 297 -25.94 -15.86 1.31
N VAL A 298 -24.69 -15.71 1.75
CA VAL A 298 -23.54 -16.44 1.16
C VAL A 298 -23.71 -17.94 1.31
N MET A 299 -24.09 -18.42 2.51
CA MET A 299 -24.36 -19.85 2.75
C MET A 299 -25.47 -20.40 1.85
N GLU A 300 -26.59 -19.68 1.69
CA GLU A 300 -27.68 -20.07 0.79
C GLU A 300 -27.22 -20.26 -0.67
N TYR A 301 -26.29 -19.42 -1.14
CA TYR A 301 -25.72 -19.57 -2.49
C TYR A 301 -24.83 -20.82 -2.58
N VAL A 302 -23.99 -21.07 -1.58
CA VAL A 302 -23.15 -22.27 -1.55
C VAL A 302 -24.01 -23.55 -1.52
N GLU A 303 -25.03 -23.59 -0.66
CA GLU A 303 -25.97 -24.73 -0.52
C GLU A 303 -26.77 -25.02 -1.80
N SER A 304 -26.99 -23.99 -2.63
CA SER A 304 -27.71 -24.17 -3.89
C SER A 304 -26.93 -24.94 -4.96
N ILE A 305 -25.65 -25.22 -4.73
CA ILE A 305 -24.79 -25.93 -5.67
C ILE A 305 -24.86 -27.44 -5.38
N GLU A 306 -25.39 -28.22 -6.31
CA GLU A 306 -25.51 -29.67 -6.15
C GLU A 306 -24.13 -30.34 -5.93
N GLY A 307 -24.03 -31.10 -4.85
CA GLY A 307 -22.82 -31.89 -4.50
C GLY A 307 -21.73 -31.08 -3.78
N VAL A 308 -21.96 -29.83 -3.43
CA VAL A 308 -21.10 -29.05 -2.54
C VAL A 308 -21.55 -29.25 -1.09
N ASP A 309 -20.61 -29.63 -0.24
CA ASP A 309 -20.79 -29.70 1.20
C ASP A 309 -20.43 -28.35 1.82
N LEU A 310 -21.42 -27.66 2.40
CA LEU A 310 -21.24 -26.35 3.02
C LEU A 310 -20.17 -26.39 4.13
N GLU A 311 -20.16 -27.45 4.97
CA GLU A 311 -19.23 -27.56 6.10
C GLU A 311 -17.75 -27.58 5.64
N GLU A 312 -17.51 -28.04 4.41
CA GLU A 312 -16.18 -28.15 3.81
C GLU A 312 -15.81 -26.98 2.87
N ALA A 313 -16.75 -26.09 2.58
CA ALA A 313 -16.58 -25.09 1.54
C ALA A 313 -15.78 -23.87 1.98
N LEU A 314 -14.96 -23.35 1.07
CA LEU A 314 -14.48 -21.98 1.11
C LEU A 314 -15.35 -21.12 0.17
N ALA A 315 -16.07 -20.17 0.71
CA ALA A 315 -16.77 -19.13 -0.05
C ALA A 315 -15.84 -17.91 -0.26
N VAL A 316 -15.74 -17.45 -1.49
CA VAL A 316 -14.93 -16.27 -1.87
C VAL A 316 -15.88 -15.26 -2.52
N VAL A 317 -16.13 -14.16 -1.83
CA VAL A 317 -17.00 -13.08 -2.27
C VAL A 317 -16.16 -11.94 -2.83
N ILE A 318 -16.27 -11.69 -4.13
CA ILE A 318 -15.53 -10.62 -4.81
C ILE A 318 -16.41 -9.39 -4.94
N LEU A 319 -15.99 -8.29 -4.32
CA LEU A 319 -16.70 -7.01 -4.40
C LEU A 319 -16.30 -6.26 -5.67
N ASN A 320 -17.28 -5.76 -6.40
CA ASN A 320 -17.08 -4.85 -7.55
C ASN A 320 -16.65 -3.45 -7.06
N SER A 321 -15.49 -3.39 -6.47
CA SER A 321 -14.89 -2.18 -5.85
C SER A 321 -13.39 -2.18 -6.01
N SER A 322 -12.79 -1.00 -6.23
CA SER A 322 -11.33 -0.83 -6.31
C SER A 322 -10.67 -0.55 -4.97
N ALA A 323 -11.42 -0.54 -3.87
CA ALA A 323 -10.92 -0.26 -2.53
C ALA A 323 -9.88 -1.29 -2.08
N TYR A 324 -8.82 -0.82 -1.39
CA TYR A 324 -7.90 -1.73 -0.70
C TYR A 324 -8.52 -2.17 0.63
N ALA A 325 -9.03 -3.38 0.66
CA ALA A 325 -9.68 -4.00 1.81
C ALA A 325 -9.65 -5.53 1.66
N GLY A 326 -9.93 -6.25 2.74
CA GLY A 326 -10.08 -7.69 2.77
C GLY A 326 -10.46 -8.12 4.17
N THR A 327 -11.31 -9.15 4.30
CA THR A 327 -11.72 -9.69 5.61
C THR A 327 -12.20 -11.11 5.45
N THR A 328 -11.78 -11.98 6.35
CA THR A 328 -12.19 -13.38 6.38
C THR A 328 -12.95 -13.71 7.66
N TYR A 329 -14.02 -14.47 7.52
CA TYR A 329 -14.83 -15.01 8.60
C TYR A 329 -14.73 -16.54 8.59
N PHE A 330 -14.42 -17.13 9.74
CA PHE A 330 -14.38 -18.59 9.94
C PHE A 330 -14.74 -18.96 11.38
N GLY A 331 -14.78 -20.26 11.71
CA GLY A 331 -15.14 -20.71 13.05
C GLY A 331 -16.64 -20.96 13.22
N TYR A 332 -17.30 -21.31 12.14
CA TYR A 332 -18.67 -21.80 12.17
C TYR A 332 -18.70 -23.22 12.76
N SER A 333 -19.87 -23.69 13.18
CA SER A 333 -20.07 -25.03 13.73
C SER A 333 -21.29 -25.72 13.13
N ASP A 334 -21.34 -27.04 13.19
CA ASP A 334 -22.54 -27.86 12.90
C ASP A 334 -23.44 -28.06 14.13
N GLY A 335 -23.25 -27.25 15.18
CA GLY A 335 -23.90 -27.38 16.49
C GLY A 335 -23.18 -28.34 17.45
N SER A 336 -22.17 -29.07 17.00
CA SER A 336 -21.40 -30.00 17.83
C SER A 336 -19.88 -29.77 17.79
N LYS A 337 -19.36 -29.37 16.63
CA LYS A 337 -17.91 -29.13 16.38
C LYS A 337 -17.74 -27.96 15.42
N ALA A 338 -16.57 -27.37 15.43
CA ALA A 338 -16.17 -26.41 14.41
C ALA A 338 -16.05 -27.11 13.05
N VAL A 339 -16.46 -26.42 11.98
CA VAL A 339 -16.39 -26.89 10.59
C VAL A 339 -15.41 -26.06 9.78
N GLU A 340 -15.01 -26.56 8.61
CA GLU A 340 -14.02 -25.92 7.75
C GLU A 340 -14.58 -24.74 6.93
N PHE A 341 -15.89 -24.50 6.95
CA PHE A 341 -16.51 -23.38 6.25
C PHE A 341 -15.87 -22.06 6.61
N ALA A 342 -15.65 -21.22 5.59
CA ALA A 342 -15.18 -19.86 5.74
C ALA A 342 -15.68 -18.99 4.61
N ILE A 343 -15.76 -17.68 4.87
CA ILE A 343 -16.10 -16.65 3.89
C ILE A 343 -14.96 -15.65 3.82
N ALA A 344 -14.38 -15.45 2.64
CA ALA A 344 -13.39 -14.41 2.37
C ALA A 344 -14.00 -13.34 1.47
N TYR A 345 -14.10 -12.10 1.97
CA TYR A 345 -14.55 -10.93 1.24
C TYR A 345 -13.35 -10.16 0.70
N CYS A 346 -13.24 -10.02 -0.63
CA CYS A 346 -12.11 -9.39 -1.30
C CYS A 346 -12.60 -8.48 -2.43
N PRO A 347 -12.27 -7.17 -2.44
CA PRO A 347 -12.52 -6.31 -3.59
C PRO A 347 -11.60 -6.62 -4.78
N VAL A 348 -12.02 -6.20 -5.99
CA VAL A 348 -11.11 -6.10 -7.14
C VAL A 348 -10.24 -4.86 -6.95
N ILE A 349 -9.20 -4.98 -6.15
CA ILE A 349 -8.35 -3.86 -5.75
C ILE A 349 -7.62 -3.26 -6.95
N ASP A 350 -7.76 -1.95 -7.14
CA ASP A 350 -7.22 -1.16 -8.26
C ASP A 350 -7.79 -1.63 -9.64
N ASN A 351 -7.50 -2.86 -10.05
CA ASN A 351 -8.00 -3.50 -11.28
C ASN A 351 -7.70 -5.02 -11.27
N LEU A 352 -8.22 -5.75 -12.24
CA LEU A 352 -8.08 -7.23 -12.33
C LEU A 352 -6.62 -7.72 -12.40
N GLU A 353 -5.71 -6.95 -13.00
CA GLU A 353 -4.29 -7.30 -13.13
C GLU A 353 -3.44 -6.78 -11.96
N SER A 354 -4.07 -6.18 -10.97
CA SER A 354 -3.40 -5.60 -9.82
C SER A 354 -2.74 -6.68 -8.96
N GLU A 355 -1.46 -6.48 -8.65
CA GLU A 355 -0.75 -7.33 -7.69
C GLU A 355 -1.38 -7.24 -6.29
N SER A 356 -2.01 -6.11 -5.95
CA SER A 356 -2.74 -5.95 -4.68
C SER A 356 -3.98 -6.81 -4.61
N PHE A 357 -4.74 -6.93 -5.71
CA PHE A 357 -5.88 -7.84 -5.77
C PHE A 357 -5.43 -9.29 -5.56
N ARG A 358 -4.39 -9.72 -6.29
CA ARG A 358 -3.83 -11.06 -6.13
C ARG A 358 -3.35 -11.34 -4.70
N GLN A 359 -2.59 -10.42 -4.12
CA GLN A 359 -1.99 -10.57 -2.79
C GLN A 359 -3.05 -10.63 -1.69
N VAL A 360 -4.02 -9.71 -1.68
CA VAL A 360 -5.10 -9.69 -0.69
C VAL A 360 -5.97 -10.93 -0.83
N LEU A 361 -6.33 -11.32 -2.05
CA LEU A 361 -7.11 -12.54 -2.28
C LEU A 361 -6.39 -13.78 -1.73
N VAL A 362 -5.09 -13.93 -1.97
CA VAL A 362 -4.31 -15.08 -1.45
C VAL A 362 -4.20 -15.01 0.08
N HIS A 363 -3.97 -13.83 0.65
CA HIS A 363 -3.92 -13.65 2.10
C HIS A 363 -5.24 -14.05 2.76
N GLU A 364 -6.35 -13.48 2.29
CA GLU A 364 -7.68 -13.69 2.88
C GLU A 364 -8.23 -15.09 2.59
N ALA A 365 -8.33 -15.46 1.31
CA ALA A 365 -8.99 -16.71 0.95
C ALA A 365 -8.12 -17.94 1.21
N VAL A 366 -6.82 -17.89 0.88
CA VAL A 366 -5.93 -19.06 1.05
C VAL A 366 -5.34 -19.09 2.47
N GLY A 367 -4.81 -17.98 2.95
CA GLY A 367 -4.20 -17.89 4.29
C GLY A 367 -5.24 -18.09 5.39
N HIS A 368 -6.17 -17.18 5.51
CA HIS A 368 -7.20 -17.25 6.56
C HIS A 368 -8.34 -18.21 6.21
N GLY A 369 -8.94 -18.08 5.04
CA GLY A 369 -10.15 -18.81 4.67
C GLY A 369 -9.96 -20.32 4.57
N PHE A 370 -8.98 -20.78 3.79
CA PHE A 370 -8.73 -22.21 3.61
C PHE A 370 -7.90 -22.79 4.75
N THR A 371 -6.76 -22.16 5.08
CA THR A 371 -5.75 -22.76 6.01
C THR A 371 -5.96 -22.34 7.46
N LYS A 372 -6.82 -21.36 7.75
CA LYS A 372 -7.08 -20.81 9.09
C LYS A 372 -5.79 -20.29 9.77
N LEU A 373 -4.87 -19.71 8.99
CA LEU A 373 -3.68 -19.05 9.52
C LEU A 373 -4.04 -17.76 10.25
N GLU A 374 -3.23 -17.38 11.21
CA GLU A 374 -3.27 -16.06 11.86
C GLU A 374 -2.38 -15.05 11.14
N ASP A 375 -2.61 -13.76 11.41
CA ASP A 375 -1.76 -12.68 10.95
C ASP A 375 -0.37 -12.73 11.60
N GLU A 376 0.66 -12.58 10.78
CA GLU A 376 2.05 -12.50 11.22
C GLU A 376 2.54 -11.05 11.35
N TYR A 377 1.67 -10.05 11.20
CA TYR A 377 1.98 -8.63 11.41
C TYR A 377 1.53 -8.13 12.78
N SER A 378 1.99 -6.93 13.14
CA SER A 378 1.66 -6.26 14.40
C SER A 378 1.41 -4.77 14.18
N TYR A 379 0.57 -4.18 15.04
CA TYR A 379 0.34 -2.74 15.13
C TYR A 379 1.02 -2.18 16.37
N GLU A 380 1.70 -1.04 16.25
CA GLU A 380 2.40 -0.42 17.37
C GLU A 380 1.45 -0.08 18.53
N GLU A 381 0.21 0.29 18.25
CA GLU A 381 -0.80 0.65 19.21
C GLU A 381 -1.33 -0.51 20.06
N ASN A 382 -1.17 -1.76 19.61
CA ASN A 382 -1.77 -2.91 20.31
C ASN A 382 -0.95 -3.42 21.51
N GLY A 383 0.32 -3.04 21.62
CA GLY A 383 1.16 -3.43 22.75
C GLY A 383 1.37 -4.95 22.88
N SER A 384 1.33 -5.46 24.12
CA SER A 384 1.49 -6.89 24.39
C SER A 384 0.17 -7.65 24.26
N ILE A 385 0.24 -8.88 23.73
CA ILE A 385 -0.95 -9.73 23.57
C ILE A 385 -1.57 -10.10 24.92
N PRO A 386 -2.89 -9.91 25.11
CA PRO A 386 -3.58 -10.30 26.34
C PRO A 386 -3.62 -11.83 26.53
N ALA A 387 -3.64 -12.29 27.79
CA ALA A 387 -3.77 -13.71 28.08
C ALA A 387 -5.07 -14.37 27.56
N SER A 388 -6.14 -13.58 27.43
CA SER A 388 -7.40 -14.03 26.81
C SER A 388 -7.23 -14.35 25.32
N GLU A 389 -6.51 -13.49 24.59
CA GLU A 389 -6.22 -13.71 23.16
C GLU A 389 -5.32 -14.93 22.97
N ILE A 390 -4.26 -15.07 23.78
CA ILE A 390 -3.41 -16.27 23.76
C ILE A 390 -4.26 -17.53 23.97
N LYS A 391 -5.19 -17.49 24.91
CA LYS A 391 -6.09 -18.62 25.17
C LYS A 391 -6.96 -18.93 23.95
N SER A 392 -7.59 -17.92 23.34
CA SER A 392 -8.43 -18.08 22.17
C SER A 392 -7.65 -18.68 20.98
N VAL A 393 -6.45 -18.16 20.68
CA VAL A 393 -5.62 -18.73 19.60
C VAL A 393 -5.17 -20.18 19.91
N LYS A 394 -4.84 -20.48 21.17
CA LYS A 394 -4.52 -21.87 21.57
C LYS A 394 -5.70 -22.83 21.43
N GLU A 395 -6.92 -22.36 21.62
CA GLU A 395 -8.13 -23.13 21.35
C GLU A 395 -8.27 -23.45 19.85
N LEU A 396 -7.91 -22.51 18.95
CA LEU A 396 -7.83 -22.74 17.51
C LEU A 396 -6.74 -23.75 17.16
N GLN A 397 -5.59 -23.68 17.82
CA GLN A 397 -4.47 -24.61 17.59
C GLN A 397 -4.84 -26.08 17.92
N VAL A 398 -5.73 -26.29 18.89
CA VAL A 398 -6.27 -27.64 19.18
C VAL A 398 -7.08 -28.19 18.00
N LEU A 399 -7.69 -27.32 17.18
CA LEU A 399 -8.41 -27.70 15.96
C LEU A 399 -7.48 -27.93 14.77
N GLY A 400 -6.17 -27.64 14.91
CA GLY A 400 -5.20 -27.66 13.82
C GLY A 400 -5.13 -26.36 13.03
N TRP A 401 -5.69 -25.26 13.55
CA TRP A 401 -5.72 -23.92 12.97
C TRP A 401 -4.67 -23.02 13.63
N ALA A 402 -4.40 -21.84 13.06
CA ALA A 402 -3.45 -20.86 13.60
C ALA A 402 -2.03 -21.43 13.88
N LEU A 403 -1.56 -22.36 13.03
CA LEU A 403 -0.30 -23.09 13.25
C LEU A 403 0.95 -22.28 12.86
N ASN A 404 0.78 -21.08 12.32
CA ASN A 404 1.86 -20.18 11.91
C ASN A 404 2.25 -19.14 12.97
N VAL A 405 1.63 -19.17 14.14
CA VAL A 405 1.95 -18.29 15.27
C VAL A 405 2.12 -19.09 16.57
N ASP A 406 2.90 -18.59 17.50
CA ASP A 406 3.07 -19.21 18.83
C ASP A 406 3.36 -18.14 19.90
N PHE A 407 3.38 -18.57 21.16
CA PHE A 407 3.51 -17.70 22.35
C PHE A 407 4.71 -18.11 23.23
N THR A 408 5.58 -18.99 22.73
CA THR A 408 6.83 -19.41 23.38
C THR A 408 8.06 -18.99 22.58
N THR A 409 9.16 -18.75 23.27
CA THR A 409 10.49 -18.54 22.67
C THR A 409 11.39 -19.77 22.79
N ASP A 410 10.87 -20.87 23.35
CA ASP A 410 11.63 -22.12 23.44
C ASP A 410 11.67 -22.80 22.06
N GLU A 411 12.87 -22.90 21.49
CA GLU A 411 13.13 -23.52 20.17
C GLU A 411 12.71 -25.00 20.11
N ASN A 412 12.52 -25.66 21.25
CA ASN A 412 12.07 -27.05 21.30
C ASN A 412 10.56 -27.22 21.41
N GLU A 413 9.85 -26.18 21.85
CA GLU A 413 8.42 -26.20 22.13
C GLU A 413 7.59 -25.45 21.08
N VAL A 414 8.20 -24.48 20.35
CA VAL A 414 7.50 -23.71 19.34
C VAL A 414 6.96 -24.61 18.23
N LEU A 415 5.77 -24.31 17.72
CA LEU A 415 5.05 -25.16 16.75
C LEU A 415 5.86 -25.52 15.51
N TRP A 416 6.81 -24.69 15.13
CA TRP A 416 7.72 -24.93 14.00
C TRP A 416 9.13 -25.37 14.42
N SER A 417 9.28 -25.99 15.60
CA SER A 417 10.56 -26.47 16.14
C SER A 417 11.32 -27.43 15.22
N ASP A 418 10.60 -28.24 14.42
CA ASP A 418 11.21 -29.15 13.45
C ASP A 418 11.95 -28.37 12.35
N PHE A 419 11.40 -27.28 11.87
CA PHE A 419 12.02 -26.43 10.86
C PHE A 419 13.26 -25.70 11.38
N LEU A 420 13.28 -25.30 12.66
CA LEU A 420 14.46 -24.67 13.28
C LEU A 420 15.67 -25.63 13.33
N LYS A 421 15.41 -26.94 13.43
CA LYS A 421 16.43 -28.00 13.50
C LYS A 421 16.82 -28.54 12.13
N ASP A 422 16.03 -28.25 11.08
CA ASP A 422 16.23 -28.81 9.76
C ASP A 422 17.09 -27.89 8.88
N SER A 423 18.34 -28.31 8.63
CA SER A 423 19.29 -27.56 7.80
C SER A 423 18.81 -27.34 6.35
N ARG A 424 17.85 -28.13 5.87
CA ARG A 424 17.26 -28.01 4.52
C ARG A 424 16.50 -26.67 4.35
N TYR A 425 15.98 -26.10 5.44
CA TYR A 425 15.24 -24.84 5.47
C TYR A 425 16.05 -23.62 5.94
N THR A 426 17.33 -23.75 6.22
CA THR A 426 18.19 -22.64 6.71
C THR A 426 18.12 -21.41 5.81
N SER A 427 17.97 -21.58 4.49
CA SER A 427 17.91 -20.46 3.54
C SER A 427 16.61 -19.64 3.59
N GLU A 428 15.58 -20.12 4.26
CA GLU A 428 14.30 -19.41 4.43
C GLU A 428 14.30 -18.45 5.62
N GLY A 429 15.35 -18.47 6.44
CA GLY A 429 15.47 -17.56 7.60
C GLY A 429 14.44 -17.85 8.67
N ILE A 430 14.05 -19.11 8.85
CA ILE A 430 13.09 -19.50 9.90
C ILE A 430 13.72 -19.29 11.26
N GLY A 431 12.99 -18.59 12.12
CA GLY A 431 13.41 -18.21 13.48
C GLY A 431 12.19 -18.08 14.39
N ILE A 432 12.34 -17.31 15.46
CA ILE A 432 11.24 -16.92 16.36
C ILE A 432 11.25 -15.40 16.42
N TYR A 433 10.39 -14.79 15.61
CA TYR A 433 10.32 -13.33 15.47
C TYR A 433 9.13 -12.79 16.26
N GLU A 434 9.38 -11.84 17.13
CA GLU A 434 8.33 -11.22 17.93
C GLU A 434 7.45 -10.29 17.08
N GLY A 435 6.17 -10.25 17.39
CA GLY A 435 5.15 -9.47 16.68
C GLY A 435 4.31 -10.34 15.74
N ALA A 436 3.12 -10.71 16.20
CA ALA A 436 2.10 -11.47 15.46
C ALA A 436 0.72 -11.27 16.10
N CYS A 437 -0.33 -11.80 15.49
CA CYS A 437 -1.72 -11.65 15.95
C CYS A 437 -2.11 -10.18 16.15
N THR A 438 -1.53 -9.25 15.38
CA THR A 438 -1.63 -7.79 15.50
C THR A 438 -0.95 -7.14 16.73
N TYR A 439 -0.33 -7.91 17.63
CA TYR A 439 0.36 -7.42 18.82
C TYR A 439 1.87 -7.36 18.62
N ILE A 440 2.52 -6.30 19.18
CA ILE A 440 3.96 -6.11 19.04
C ILE A 440 4.79 -7.02 19.91
N SER A 441 4.23 -7.57 21.01
CA SER A 441 4.98 -8.46 21.90
C SER A 441 4.13 -9.60 22.49
N GLY A 442 4.82 -10.71 22.81
CA GLY A 442 4.23 -11.90 23.41
C GLY A 442 3.59 -12.88 22.43
N ALA A 443 3.55 -12.56 21.13
CA ALA A 443 3.19 -13.46 20.03
C ALA A 443 4.35 -13.49 19.03
N TYR A 444 4.62 -14.64 18.46
CA TYR A 444 5.78 -14.92 17.62
C TYR A 444 5.37 -15.54 16.28
N ARG A 445 6.15 -15.26 15.23
CA ARG A 445 6.00 -15.78 13.86
C ARG A 445 7.30 -16.42 13.36
N PRO A 446 7.23 -17.29 12.33
CA PRO A 446 8.41 -18.06 11.92
C PRO A 446 9.40 -17.32 11.02
N THR A 447 8.98 -16.25 10.31
CA THR A 447 9.86 -15.48 9.41
C THR A 447 9.67 -13.98 9.56
N TYR A 448 10.65 -13.21 9.14
CA TYR A 448 10.56 -11.75 9.18
C TYR A 448 9.49 -11.21 8.24
N GLU A 449 9.38 -11.76 7.03
CA GLU A 449 8.39 -11.42 6.01
C GLU A 449 7.71 -12.68 5.46
N SER A 450 6.45 -12.58 5.14
CA SER A 450 5.64 -13.64 4.54
C SER A 450 4.36 -13.08 3.92
N MET A 451 3.58 -13.95 3.25
CA MET A 451 2.24 -13.61 2.79
C MET A 451 1.34 -13.16 3.95
N MET A 452 1.43 -13.81 5.12
CA MET A 452 0.61 -13.46 6.30
C MET A 452 1.14 -12.25 7.10
N ASN A 453 2.30 -11.68 6.73
CA ASN A 453 2.85 -10.48 7.36
C ASN A 453 2.70 -9.24 6.48
N SER A 454 3.27 -9.27 5.28
CA SER A 454 3.37 -8.09 4.41
C SER A 454 2.84 -8.33 2.99
N ASN A 455 2.10 -9.41 2.78
CA ASN A 455 1.55 -9.86 1.50
C ASN A 455 2.62 -10.12 0.42
N ILE A 456 3.86 -10.42 0.82
CA ILE A 456 4.99 -10.66 -0.09
C ILE A 456 5.71 -11.97 0.22
N ASN A 457 6.58 -12.39 -0.68
CA ASN A 457 7.47 -13.55 -0.56
C ASN A 457 6.77 -14.92 -0.42
N GLY A 458 5.46 -14.99 -0.65
CA GLY A 458 4.68 -16.22 -0.50
C GLY A 458 4.55 -16.66 0.96
N PHE A 459 4.09 -17.89 1.17
CA PHE A 459 3.94 -18.48 2.51
C PHE A 459 5.28 -19.06 2.99
N ASN A 460 5.61 -18.87 4.26
CA ASN A 460 6.77 -19.52 4.88
C ASN A 460 6.57 -21.03 5.05
N ALA A 461 7.64 -21.79 5.30
CA ALA A 461 7.57 -23.25 5.36
C ALA A 461 6.58 -23.80 6.40
N PRO A 462 6.47 -23.28 7.63
CA PRO A 462 5.43 -23.70 8.58
C PRO A 462 4.02 -23.50 8.04
N SER A 463 3.72 -22.35 7.42
CA SER A 463 2.43 -22.08 6.80
C SER A 463 2.15 -23.01 5.61
N ARG A 464 3.15 -23.27 4.74
CA ARG A 464 3.03 -24.23 3.64
C ARG A 464 2.78 -25.65 4.13
N LYS A 465 3.40 -26.03 5.26
CA LYS A 465 3.13 -27.33 5.89
C LYS A 465 1.70 -27.44 6.38
N ALA A 466 1.21 -26.43 7.07
CA ALA A 466 -0.19 -26.41 7.52
C ALA A 466 -1.18 -26.56 6.35
N MET A 467 -0.93 -25.88 5.22
CA MET A 467 -1.73 -26.03 4.00
C MET A 467 -1.65 -27.44 3.40
N TYR A 468 -0.43 -27.97 3.28
CA TYR A 468 -0.22 -29.32 2.74
C TYR A 468 -0.94 -30.38 3.59
N ASP A 469 -0.76 -30.33 4.91
CA ASP A 469 -1.40 -31.26 5.84
C ASP A 469 -2.93 -31.18 5.73
N MET A 470 -3.48 -29.96 5.66
CA MET A 470 -4.92 -29.74 5.53
C MET A 470 -5.47 -30.32 4.21
N VAL A 471 -4.78 -30.08 3.08
CA VAL A 471 -5.20 -30.66 1.79
C VAL A 471 -5.13 -32.17 1.82
N MET A 472 -4.03 -32.77 2.30
CA MET A 472 -3.89 -34.22 2.35
C MET A 472 -4.94 -34.85 3.25
N LYS A 473 -5.12 -34.33 4.45
CA LYS A 473 -6.12 -34.82 5.40
C LYS A 473 -7.54 -34.73 4.85
N ARG A 474 -7.92 -33.55 4.35
CA ARG A 474 -9.30 -33.33 3.87
C ARG A 474 -9.59 -34.02 2.53
N ALA A 475 -8.66 -34.00 1.57
CA ALA A 475 -8.89 -34.55 0.25
C ALA A 475 -8.64 -36.06 0.14
N THR A 476 -7.77 -36.62 0.99
CA THR A 476 -7.31 -38.03 0.85
C THR A 476 -7.45 -38.86 2.14
N GLU A 477 -7.87 -38.23 3.25
CA GLU A 477 -7.95 -38.84 4.59
C GLU A 477 -6.59 -39.36 5.12
N GLN A 478 -5.47 -38.83 4.58
CA GLN A 478 -4.12 -39.15 5.02
C GLN A 478 -3.65 -38.16 6.08
N GLU A 479 -2.92 -38.67 7.08
CA GLU A 479 -2.21 -37.81 8.05
C GLU A 479 -0.72 -37.78 7.65
N PRO A 480 -0.27 -36.76 6.92
CA PRO A 480 1.10 -36.68 6.43
C PRO A 480 2.10 -36.46 7.56
N THR A 481 3.28 -37.05 7.43
CA THR A 481 4.40 -36.80 8.33
C THR A 481 5.16 -35.53 7.91
N TYR A 482 6.06 -35.07 8.78
CA TYR A 482 6.97 -33.96 8.44
C TYR A 482 7.81 -34.29 7.18
N GLU A 483 8.33 -35.51 7.05
CA GLU A 483 9.14 -35.91 5.90
C GLU A 483 8.32 -36.06 4.61
N ASP A 484 7.04 -36.37 4.68
CA ASP A 484 6.15 -36.31 3.50
C ASP A 484 6.05 -34.89 2.96
N PHE A 485 5.85 -33.91 3.85
CA PHE A 485 5.86 -32.51 3.48
C PHE A 485 7.22 -32.07 2.90
N VAL A 486 8.30 -32.41 3.56
CA VAL A 486 9.65 -32.04 3.10
C VAL A 486 9.94 -32.64 1.70
N THR A 487 9.53 -33.86 1.44
CA THR A 487 9.67 -34.50 0.13
C THR A 487 8.88 -33.79 -0.96
N PHE A 488 7.70 -33.28 -0.60
CA PHE A 488 6.86 -32.48 -1.49
C PHE A 488 7.45 -31.07 -1.71
N ASP A 489 7.81 -30.35 -0.64
CA ASP A 489 8.11 -28.90 -0.67
C ASP A 489 9.49 -28.56 -1.27
N LEU A 490 10.55 -29.31 -0.91
CA LEU A 490 11.91 -28.95 -1.32
C LEU A 490 12.13 -28.87 -2.84
N PRO A 491 11.63 -29.79 -3.67
CA PRO A 491 11.78 -29.68 -5.13
C PRO A 491 11.10 -28.43 -5.68
N ILE A 492 9.97 -28.04 -5.12
CA ILE A 492 9.19 -26.86 -5.52
C ILE A 492 9.96 -25.59 -5.16
N GLN A 493 10.48 -25.49 -3.93
CA GLN A 493 11.27 -24.34 -3.50
C GLN A 493 12.57 -24.18 -4.29
N ALA A 494 13.20 -25.28 -4.69
CA ALA A 494 14.39 -25.23 -5.54
C ALA A 494 14.11 -24.59 -6.92
N GLN A 495 12.89 -24.76 -7.47
CA GLN A 495 12.48 -24.14 -8.73
C GLN A 495 12.14 -22.66 -8.55
N ASN A 496 11.55 -22.27 -7.41
CA ASN A 496 11.09 -20.89 -7.15
C ASN A 496 12.21 -19.91 -6.75
N ARG A 497 13.39 -20.38 -6.33
CA ARG A 497 14.54 -19.54 -5.94
C ARG A 497 15.04 -18.57 -7.02
N TYR A 498 14.59 -18.68 -8.25
CA TYR A 498 14.99 -17.83 -9.38
C TYR A 498 14.00 -16.70 -9.70
N THR A 499 12.87 -16.64 -9.01
CA THR A 499 11.87 -15.58 -9.21
C THR A 499 11.88 -14.61 -8.03
N THR A 500 12.78 -13.62 -8.06
CA THR A 500 12.70 -12.45 -7.16
C THR A 500 11.50 -11.60 -7.55
N ARG A 501 10.48 -11.55 -6.72
CA ARG A 501 9.39 -10.57 -6.83
C ARG A 501 9.83 -9.27 -6.18
N THR A 502 9.64 -8.15 -6.88
CA THR A 502 9.85 -6.81 -6.33
C THR A 502 8.82 -6.56 -5.23
N ALA A 503 9.29 -6.17 -4.06
CA ALA A 503 8.41 -5.75 -2.97
C ALA A 503 7.51 -4.60 -3.45
N SER A 504 6.19 -4.78 -3.34
CA SER A 504 5.24 -3.66 -3.41
C SER A 504 5.45 -2.78 -2.17
N ALA A 505 5.30 -1.47 -2.30
CA ALA A 505 5.34 -0.59 -1.13
C ALA A 505 4.35 -1.10 -0.07
N MET A 506 4.78 -1.16 1.20
CA MET A 506 3.93 -1.60 2.31
C MET A 506 2.60 -0.85 2.28
N LYS A 507 1.53 -1.57 2.00
CA LYS A 507 0.17 -1.05 2.13
C LYS A 507 -0.28 -1.22 3.58
N LYS A 508 -1.33 -0.48 3.97
CA LYS A 508 -1.95 -0.61 5.27
C LYS A 508 -2.31 -2.08 5.53
N PRO A 509 -2.00 -2.65 6.71
CA PRO A 509 -2.38 -4.01 7.05
C PRO A 509 -3.90 -4.22 6.98
N LEU A 510 -4.30 -5.44 6.71
CA LEU A 510 -5.70 -5.87 6.70
C LEU A 510 -6.19 -6.11 8.15
N PRO A 511 -7.48 -6.14 8.44
CA PRO A 511 -7.97 -6.49 9.76
C PRO A 511 -7.73 -7.98 10.05
N ARG A 512 -7.62 -8.35 11.31
CA ARG A 512 -7.57 -9.77 11.70
C ARG A 512 -8.81 -10.52 11.19
N PRO A 513 -8.67 -11.81 10.86
CA PRO A 513 -9.80 -12.65 10.53
C PRO A 513 -10.76 -12.76 11.71
N HIS A 514 -12.03 -12.87 11.42
CA HIS A 514 -13.08 -12.97 12.43
C HIS A 514 -13.41 -14.43 12.76
N PHE A 515 -13.18 -14.81 14.02
CA PHE A 515 -13.70 -16.06 14.55
C PHE A 515 -15.13 -15.85 15.03
N VAL A 516 -16.10 -16.37 14.28
CA VAL A 516 -17.52 -16.06 14.48
C VAL A 516 -18.20 -16.84 15.60
N ASN A 517 -17.76 -18.08 15.88
CA ASN A 517 -18.32 -18.98 16.90
C ASN A 517 -19.87 -19.09 16.80
N LYS A 518 -20.36 -19.39 15.61
CA LYS A 518 -21.78 -19.36 15.21
C LYS A 518 -22.16 -20.68 14.54
N GLU A 519 -23.36 -21.19 14.78
CA GLU A 519 -23.88 -22.34 14.01
C GLU A 519 -24.16 -21.94 12.56
N LEU A 520 -23.90 -22.87 11.63
CA LEU A 520 -24.30 -22.73 10.23
C LEU A 520 -25.83 -22.67 10.15
N GLY A 521 -26.36 -21.69 9.42
CA GLY A 521 -27.80 -21.54 9.19
C GLY A 521 -28.59 -20.92 10.34
N ASN A 522 -27.95 -20.30 11.35
CA ASN A 522 -28.60 -19.54 12.44
C ASN A 522 -28.18 -18.08 12.47
#